data_76e384b50bf2ffac1c2425d0a98681aa
#
_entry.id   76e384b50bf2ffac1c2425d0a98681aa
#
_cell.length_a   1.000
_cell.length_b   1.000
_cell.length_c   1.000
_cell.angle_alpha   90.00
_cell.angle_beta   90.00
_cell.angle_gamma   90.00
#
_symmetry.space_group_name_H-M   'P 1'
#
loop_
_entity.id
_entity.type
_entity.pdbx_description
1 polymer ?
#
loop_
_entity_poly.entity_id
_entity_poly.type
_entity_poly.pdbx_seq_one_letter_code
_entity_poly.pdbx_strand_id
1 'polypeptide(L)'
;MALKKIVYLLGAGATHAEILNLGFPDEVFLSKNGLLISYVSKRVMNKAQNNARFKKDVKEVTYRAGPVNIELLISLIASQRIPDADFKANYLKQLVQNDITRVLSKWKKALWLHKALFELHWLVKKEEEVTAVISLNYDDVLDEAYTTIFRKDPNYCHTSIIGQGFPLLKLHGSFNWTKIKTYGKSRTIPIIPLGINKNYLIPPYNFIWGRALEELSRCDTLRIVGCSLNQNDIGLVDLLFKAHLERNAHMEIQIINSQEEGERVKRDYGFFPKIITLKDIEGSLIPDNTEGSDPEVNNPFKIWLRAKARQMLEKRINRTKYLKRIL
;
A
#
# COMPACT_ATOMS: atom_id res chain seq x y z
N MET A 1 4.49 -28.34 14.99
CA MET A 1 5.35 -27.31 14.35
C MET A 1 4.78 -25.94 14.67
N ALA A 2 5.62 -24.95 14.98
CA ALA A 2 5.17 -23.56 15.11
C ALA A 2 4.64 -23.04 13.77
N LEU A 3 3.62 -22.18 13.80
CA LEU A 3 3.08 -21.55 12.58
C LEU A 3 4.10 -20.56 12.03
N LYS A 4 4.20 -20.49 10.69
CA LYS A 4 5.02 -19.48 10.01
C LYS A 4 4.39 -18.10 10.19
N LYS A 5 5.11 -17.17 10.82
CA LYS A 5 4.64 -15.80 11.08
C LYS A 5 4.80 -14.93 9.84
N ILE A 6 3.70 -14.32 9.42
CA ILE A 6 3.63 -13.53 8.20
C ILE A 6 3.27 -12.09 8.52
N VAL A 7 4.04 -11.15 7.98
CA VAL A 7 3.66 -9.74 7.90
C VAL A 7 3.41 -9.38 6.44
N TYR A 8 2.34 -8.63 6.18
CA TYR A 8 2.08 -8.03 4.88
C TYR A 8 2.47 -6.56 4.87
N LEU A 9 3.09 -6.10 3.79
CA LEU A 9 3.32 -4.69 3.47
C LEU A 9 2.65 -4.37 2.15
N LEU A 10 1.58 -3.55 2.18
CA LEU A 10 0.81 -3.17 1.02
C LEU A 10 1.12 -1.73 0.59
N GLY A 11 1.44 -1.55 -0.69
CA GLY A 11 1.62 -0.23 -1.31
C GLY A 11 0.48 0.13 -2.27
N ALA A 12 0.60 1.27 -2.95
CA ALA A 12 -0.41 1.81 -3.86
C ALA A 12 -0.79 0.85 -5.00
N GLY A 13 0.13 -0.01 -5.43
CA GLY A 13 -0.14 -1.05 -6.44
C GLY A 13 -1.16 -2.08 -5.98
N ALA A 14 -1.26 -2.37 -4.67
CA ALA A 14 -2.27 -3.28 -4.15
C ALA A 14 -3.69 -2.71 -4.31
N THR A 15 -3.89 -1.41 -4.02
CA THR A 15 -5.18 -0.76 -4.26
C THR A 15 -5.43 -0.53 -5.75
N HIS A 16 -4.38 -0.23 -6.54
CA HIS A 16 -4.50 -0.12 -8.00
C HIS A 16 -4.92 -1.46 -8.63
N ALA A 17 -4.46 -2.58 -8.11
CA ALA A 17 -4.84 -3.92 -8.55
C ALA A 17 -6.36 -4.17 -8.45
N GLU A 18 -7.05 -3.57 -7.48
CA GLU A 18 -8.51 -3.58 -7.40
C GLU A 18 -9.15 -2.94 -8.65
N ILE A 19 -8.57 -1.83 -9.12
CA ILE A 19 -9.05 -1.13 -10.32
C ILE A 19 -8.78 -1.95 -11.59
N LEU A 20 -7.59 -2.56 -11.71
CA LEU A 20 -7.27 -3.47 -12.81
C LEU A 20 -8.21 -4.69 -12.84
N ASN A 21 -8.63 -5.16 -11.67
CA ASN A 21 -9.53 -6.31 -11.55
C ASN A 21 -10.98 -6.02 -12.02
N LEU A 22 -11.33 -4.76 -12.33
CA LEU A 22 -12.64 -4.40 -12.90
C LEU A 22 -12.79 -4.80 -14.38
N GLY A 23 -11.70 -5.23 -15.03
CA GLY A 23 -11.71 -5.67 -16.42
C GLY A 23 -11.68 -4.54 -17.46
N PHE A 24 -11.29 -3.31 -17.07
CA PHE A 24 -11.22 -2.14 -17.96
C PHE A 24 -9.83 -1.48 -17.94
N PRO A 25 -8.75 -2.17 -18.32
CA PRO A 25 -7.40 -1.68 -18.10
C PRO A 25 -6.82 -0.84 -19.26
N ASP A 26 -7.66 -0.32 -20.16
CA ASP A 26 -7.17 0.59 -21.19
C ASP A 26 -6.69 1.92 -20.59
N GLU A 27 -5.80 2.61 -21.30
CA GLU A 27 -5.18 3.85 -20.80
C GLU A 27 -6.23 4.96 -20.57
N VAL A 28 -7.32 4.98 -21.32
CA VAL A 28 -8.41 5.95 -21.17
C VAL A 28 -9.13 5.73 -19.83
N PHE A 29 -9.42 4.49 -19.49
CA PHE A 29 -10.00 4.14 -18.20
C PHE A 29 -9.02 4.41 -17.04
N LEU A 30 -7.76 3.98 -17.17
CA LEU A 30 -6.74 4.14 -16.14
C LEU A 30 -6.39 5.61 -15.90
N SER A 31 -6.36 6.45 -16.95
CA SER A 31 -6.14 7.90 -16.77
C SER A 31 -7.19 8.55 -15.88
N LYS A 32 -8.42 8.02 -15.88
CA LYS A 32 -9.56 8.52 -15.07
C LYS A 32 -9.67 7.85 -13.70
N ASN A 33 -9.30 6.58 -13.58
CA ASN A 33 -9.57 5.73 -12.41
C ASN A 33 -8.33 5.07 -11.81
N GLY A 34 -7.17 5.11 -12.45
CA GLY A 34 -5.92 4.55 -11.92
C GLY A 34 -5.53 5.19 -10.59
N LEU A 35 -4.98 4.40 -9.67
CA LEU A 35 -4.61 4.82 -8.30
C LEU A 35 -3.09 4.80 -8.05
N LEU A 36 -2.28 4.46 -9.07
CA LEU A 36 -0.84 4.73 -8.96
C LEU A 36 -0.57 6.22 -8.89
N ILE A 37 0.52 6.58 -8.22
CA ILE A 37 0.89 7.98 -8.01
C ILE A 37 1.00 8.77 -9.34
N SER A 38 1.38 8.13 -10.44
CA SER A 38 1.44 8.73 -11.77
C SER A 38 0.07 9.22 -12.26
N TYR A 39 -0.97 8.39 -12.15
CA TYR A 39 -2.33 8.75 -12.55
C TYR A 39 -2.94 9.82 -11.62
N VAL A 40 -2.79 9.64 -10.31
CA VAL A 40 -3.28 10.60 -9.31
C VAL A 40 -2.61 11.95 -9.52
N SER A 41 -1.28 11.99 -9.69
CA SER A 41 -0.52 13.22 -9.93
C SER A 41 -1.02 13.96 -11.16
N LYS A 42 -1.17 13.28 -12.28
CA LYS A 42 -1.66 13.88 -13.53
C LYS A 42 -3.03 14.54 -13.35
N ARG A 43 -3.97 13.86 -12.70
CA ARG A 43 -5.32 14.42 -12.47
C ARG A 43 -5.32 15.58 -11.48
N VAL A 44 -4.59 15.45 -10.38
CA VAL A 44 -4.52 16.50 -9.34
C VAL A 44 -3.80 17.74 -9.85
N MET A 45 -2.68 17.57 -10.57
CA MET A 45 -1.94 18.70 -11.16
C MET A 45 -2.78 19.45 -12.18
N ASN A 46 -3.53 18.75 -13.04
CA ASN A 46 -4.45 19.39 -13.96
C ASN A 46 -5.52 20.22 -13.25
N LYS A 47 -6.07 19.74 -12.13
CA LYS A 47 -7.02 20.50 -11.32
C LYS A 47 -6.36 21.72 -10.67
N ALA A 48 -5.16 21.56 -10.11
CA ALA A 48 -4.42 22.65 -9.47
C ALA A 48 -4.03 23.74 -10.47
N GLN A 49 -3.59 23.37 -11.68
CA GLN A 49 -3.25 24.33 -12.75
C GLN A 49 -4.47 25.16 -13.24
N ASN A 50 -5.68 24.62 -13.15
CA ASN A 50 -6.91 25.31 -13.50
C ASN A 50 -7.41 26.24 -12.39
N ASN A 51 -6.84 26.17 -11.19
CA ASN A 51 -7.15 27.09 -10.11
C ASN A 51 -6.25 28.33 -10.19
N ALA A 52 -6.83 29.53 -10.39
CA ALA A 52 -6.11 30.79 -10.59
C ALA A 52 -5.09 31.07 -9.46
N ARG A 53 -5.41 30.70 -8.22
CA ARG A 53 -4.55 30.90 -7.05
C ARG A 53 -3.27 30.04 -7.07
N PHE A 54 -3.32 28.83 -7.66
CA PHE A 54 -2.21 27.88 -7.65
C PHE A 54 -1.49 27.80 -8.99
N LYS A 55 -2.11 28.33 -10.06
CA LYS A 55 -1.60 28.22 -11.43
C LYS A 55 -0.15 28.70 -11.56
N LYS A 56 0.18 29.83 -10.92
CA LYS A 56 1.52 30.40 -10.95
C LYS A 56 2.53 29.48 -10.25
N ASP A 57 2.23 29.06 -9.03
CA ASP A 57 3.14 28.26 -8.20
C ASP A 57 3.39 26.89 -8.81
N VAL A 58 2.35 26.20 -9.28
CA VAL A 58 2.48 24.90 -9.94
C VAL A 58 3.33 25.00 -11.21
N LYS A 59 3.10 26.04 -12.01
CA LYS A 59 3.92 26.29 -13.23
C LYS A 59 5.38 26.58 -12.87
N GLU A 60 5.63 27.42 -11.88
CA GLU A 60 6.98 27.79 -11.45
C GLU A 60 7.75 26.58 -10.94
N VAL A 61 7.15 25.77 -10.07
CA VAL A 61 7.79 24.55 -9.56
C VAL A 61 8.03 23.54 -10.68
N THR A 62 7.06 23.32 -11.55
CA THR A 62 7.21 22.41 -12.69
C THR A 62 8.27 22.89 -13.68
N TYR A 63 8.37 24.22 -13.91
CA TYR A 63 9.39 24.78 -14.78
C TYR A 63 10.81 24.60 -14.23
N ARG A 64 10.99 24.79 -12.90
CA ARG A 64 12.31 24.70 -12.26
C ARG A 64 12.76 23.27 -11.96
N ALA A 65 11.84 22.41 -11.58
CA ALA A 65 12.13 21.03 -11.14
C ALA A 65 11.82 19.97 -12.21
N GLY A 66 11.29 20.38 -13.37
CA GLY A 66 10.84 19.44 -14.39
C GLY A 66 9.53 18.71 -14.03
N PRO A 67 9.21 17.60 -14.70
CA PRO A 67 8.04 16.81 -14.38
C PRO A 67 8.19 16.17 -13.00
N VAL A 68 7.39 16.65 -12.04
CA VAL A 68 7.39 16.19 -10.66
C VAL A 68 6.10 15.41 -10.36
N ASN A 69 6.19 14.42 -9.49
CA ASN A 69 4.99 13.80 -8.94
C ASN A 69 4.35 14.70 -7.87
N ILE A 70 3.10 14.42 -7.51
CA ILE A 70 2.34 15.25 -6.58
C ILE A 70 2.96 15.28 -5.17
N GLU A 71 3.64 14.22 -4.72
CA GLU A 71 4.30 14.16 -3.43
C GLU A 71 5.47 15.14 -3.38
N LEU A 72 6.29 15.14 -4.42
CA LEU A 72 7.41 16.07 -4.54
C LEU A 72 6.91 17.52 -4.68
N LEU A 73 5.84 17.76 -5.45
CA LEU A 73 5.24 19.09 -5.57
C LEU A 73 4.76 19.63 -4.20
N ILE A 74 4.05 18.81 -3.43
CA ILE A 74 3.60 19.19 -2.07
C ILE A 74 4.79 19.51 -1.18
N SER A 75 5.85 18.69 -1.23
CA SER A 75 7.06 18.92 -0.44
C SER A 75 7.78 20.21 -0.83
N LEU A 76 7.94 20.46 -2.13
CA LEU A 76 8.59 21.67 -2.63
C LEU A 76 7.82 22.93 -2.24
N ILE A 77 6.46 22.90 -2.32
CA ILE A 77 5.64 24.01 -1.89
C ILE A 77 5.73 24.21 -0.37
N ALA A 78 5.65 23.14 0.42
CA ALA A 78 5.73 23.22 1.88
C ALA A 78 7.11 23.71 2.38
N SER A 79 8.18 23.46 1.63
CA SER A 79 9.53 23.91 1.97
C SER A 79 9.80 25.37 1.60
N GLN A 80 8.94 26.01 0.81
CA GLN A 80 9.12 27.39 0.39
C GLN A 80 8.80 28.34 1.56
N ARG A 81 9.64 29.34 1.74
CA ARG A 81 9.41 30.46 2.70
C ARG A 81 8.50 31.53 2.08
N ILE A 82 7.37 31.12 1.51
CA ILE A 82 6.38 32.00 0.91
C ILE A 82 5.14 32.08 1.79
N PRO A 83 4.44 33.25 1.79
CA PRO A 83 3.12 33.33 2.41
C PRO A 83 2.20 32.21 1.89
N ASP A 84 1.42 31.62 2.79
CA ASP A 84 0.44 30.57 2.46
C ASP A 84 1.00 29.21 2.00
N ALA A 85 2.31 28.90 2.16
CA ALA A 85 2.90 27.61 1.74
C ALA A 85 2.15 26.41 2.36
N ASP A 86 1.90 26.47 3.68
CA ASP A 86 1.14 25.42 4.39
C ASP A 86 -0.30 25.29 3.89
N PHE A 87 -0.96 26.40 3.62
CA PHE A 87 -2.31 26.39 3.05
C PHE A 87 -2.31 25.75 1.67
N LYS A 88 -1.35 26.08 0.81
CA LYS A 88 -1.21 25.52 -0.54
C LYS A 88 -0.91 24.03 -0.50
N ALA A 89 0.04 23.61 0.35
CA ALA A 89 0.36 22.20 0.53
C ALA A 89 -0.86 21.40 1.05
N ASN A 90 -1.59 21.92 2.02
CA ASN A 90 -2.80 21.30 2.55
C ASN A 90 -3.93 21.20 1.51
N TYR A 91 -4.09 22.22 0.68
CA TYR A 91 -5.06 22.19 -0.43
C TYR A 91 -4.71 21.08 -1.44
N LEU A 92 -3.44 20.93 -1.81
CA LEU A 92 -3.02 19.85 -2.72
C LEU A 92 -3.25 18.47 -2.11
N LYS A 93 -2.96 18.28 -0.81
CA LYS A 93 -3.28 17.05 -0.08
C LYS A 93 -4.78 16.75 -0.13
N GLN A 94 -5.62 17.77 0.05
CA GLN A 94 -7.08 17.59 -0.04
C GLN A 94 -7.54 17.24 -1.46
N LEU A 95 -6.92 17.79 -2.50
CA LEU A 95 -7.18 17.37 -3.88
C LEU A 95 -6.82 15.90 -4.12
N VAL A 96 -5.69 15.42 -3.58
CA VAL A 96 -5.30 14.01 -3.64
C VAL A 96 -6.33 13.14 -2.94
N GLN A 97 -6.72 13.48 -1.70
CA GLN A 97 -7.74 12.75 -0.96
C GLN A 97 -9.05 12.68 -1.74
N ASN A 98 -9.55 13.83 -2.21
CA ASN A 98 -10.81 13.91 -2.95
C ASN A 98 -10.76 13.09 -4.25
N ASP A 99 -9.61 13.05 -4.94
CA ASP A 99 -9.46 12.30 -6.17
C ASP A 99 -9.47 10.79 -5.92
N ILE A 100 -8.71 10.31 -4.95
CA ILE A 100 -8.68 8.90 -4.56
C ILE A 100 -10.06 8.45 -4.06
N THR A 101 -10.67 9.21 -3.15
CA THR A 101 -12.01 8.90 -2.62
C THR A 101 -13.06 8.86 -3.72
N ARG A 102 -13.01 9.78 -4.69
CA ARG A 102 -13.91 9.79 -5.85
C ARG A 102 -13.81 8.51 -6.66
N VAL A 103 -12.60 8.05 -6.93
CA VAL A 103 -12.39 6.80 -7.69
C VAL A 103 -12.91 5.61 -6.91
N LEU A 104 -12.51 5.47 -5.65
CA LEU A 104 -12.87 4.32 -4.83
C LEU A 104 -14.37 4.24 -4.56
N SER A 105 -15.03 5.37 -4.26
CA SER A 105 -16.48 5.40 -4.01
C SER A 105 -17.29 4.93 -5.20
N LYS A 106 -16.83 5.22 -6.41
CA LYS A 106 -17.47 4.76 -7.65
C LYS A 106 -17.46 3.23 -7.79
N TRP A 107 -16.36 2.58 -7.35
CA TRP A 107 -16.11 1.16 -7.57
C TRP A 107 -16.21 0.31 -6.31
N LYS A 108 -16.56 0.91 -5.18
CA LYS A 108 -16.53 0.30 -3.84
C LYS A 108 -17.13 -1.10 -3.76
N LYS A 109 -18.26 -1.36 -4.43
CA LYS A 109 -18.94 -2.66 -4.40
C LYS A 109 -18.20 -3.75 -5.18
N ALA A 110 -17.35 -3.37 -6.13
CA ALA A 110 -16.62 -4.28 -6.99
C ALA A 110 -15.22 -4.62 -6.47
N LEU A 111 -14.75 -3.93 -5.42
CA LEU A 111 -13.44 -4.16 -4.81
C LEU A 111 -13.47 -5.42 -3.94
N TRP A 112 -12.61 -6.40 -4.24
CA TRP A 112 -12.64 -7.66 -3.51
C TRP A 112 -11.29 -8.34 -3.27
N LEU A 113 -10.18 -7.90 -3.90
CA LEU A 113 -8.86 -8.54 -3.75
C LEU A 113 -8.36 -8.47 -2.30
N HIS A 114 -8.55 -7.35 -1.61
CA HIS A 114 -8.19 -7.23 -0.19
C HIS A 114 -9.07 -8.11 0.71
N LYS A 115 -10.34 -8.29 0.37
CA LYS A 115 -11.22 -9.25 1.06
C LYS A 115 -10.75 -10.67 0.84
N ALA A 116 -10.39 -11.02 -0.41
CA ALA A 116 -9.83 -12.33 -0.75
C ALA A 116 -8.52 -12.61 -0.01
N LEU A 117 -7.66 -11.59 0.19
CA LEU A 117 -6.45 -11.71 1.01
C LEU A 117 -6.79 -12.20 2.44
N PHE A 118 -7.74 -11.57 3.11
CA PHE A 118 -8.13 -11.94 4.46
C PHE A 118 -8.89 -13.27 4.51
N GLU A 119 -9.74 -13.57 3.53
CA GLU A 119 -10.38 -14.87 3.39
C GLU A 119 -9.34 -15.99 3.21
N LEU A 120 -8.32 -15.77 2.37
CA LEU A 120 -7.23 -16.72 2.18
C LEU A 120 -6.51 -17.02 3.49
N HIS A 121 -6.19 -15.99 4.29
CA HIS A 121 -5.54 -16.19 5.58
C HIS A 121 -6.39 -16.95 6.59
N TRP A 122 -7.70 -16.76 6.56
CA TRP A 122 -8.60 -17.57 7.37
C TRP A 122 -8.54 -19.06 7.00
N LEU A 123 -8.32 -19.36 5.72
CA LEU A 123 -8.18 -20.74 5.23
C LEU A 123 -6.83 -21.35 5.59
N VAL A 124 -5.73 -20.59 5.52
CA VAL A 124 -4.35 -21.07 5.78
C VAL A 124 -3.93 -21.04 7.25
N LYS A 125 -4.78 -20.61 8.16
CA LYS A 125 -4.48 -20.40 9.59
C LYS A 125 -3.84 -21.56 10.35
N LYS A 126 -3.79 -22.76 9.77
CA LYS A 126 -3.11 -23.93 10.33
C LYS A 126 -1.64 -24.05 9.89
N GLU A 127 -1.22 -23.26 8.91
CA GLU A 127 0.13 -23.29 8.33
C GLU A 127 0.84 -21.95 8.56
N GLU A 128 0.08 -20.85 8.47
CA GLU A 128 0.58 -19.49 8.55
C GLU A 128 -0.25 -18.67 9.56
N GLU A 129 0.43 -17.83 10.31
CA GLU A 129 -0.16 -16.84 11.21
C GLU A 129 0.16 -15.44 10.69
N VAL A 130 -0.87 -14.65 10.34
CA VAL A 130 -0.70 -13.23 10.04
C VAL A 130 -0.54 -12.49 11.37
N THR A 131 0.63 -11.93 11.62
CA THR A 131 0.90 -11.19 12.85
C THR A 131 0.63 -9.70 12.70
N ALA A 132 0.79 -9.16 11.47
CA ALA A 132 0.44 -7.77 11.17
C ALA A 132 0.17 -7.57 9.68
N VAL A 133 -0.60 -6.53 9.38
CA VAL A 133 -0.69 -5.96 8.03
C VAL A 133 -0.27 -4.51 8.09
N ILE A 134 0.79 -4.17 7.35
CA ILE A 134 1.33 -2.82 7.21
C ILE A 134 0.82 -2.23 5.90
N SER A 135 0.34 -0.99 5.92
CA SER A 135 -0.10 -0.29 4.71
C SER A 135 0.57 1.08 4.59
N LEU A 136 1.04 1.38 3.39
CA LEU A 136 1.55 2.70 3.02
C LEU A 136 0.44 3.58 2.41
N ASN A 137 -0.75 2.99 2.14
CA ASN A 137 -1.85 3.65 1.47
C ASN A 137 -2.68 4.49 2.44
N TYR A 138 -3.12 5.64 1.96
CA TYR A 138 -4.00 6.54 2.73
C TYR A 138 -5.48 6.15 2.64
N ASP A 139 -5.85 5.36 1.61
CA ASP A 139 -7.24 4.92 1.38
C ASP A 139 -7.72 3.91 2.44
N ASP A 140 -9.02 3.65 2.46
CA ASP A 140 -9.70 2.79 3.41
C ASP A 140 -10.12 1.42 2.84
N VAL A 141 -9.61 1.03 1.67
CA VAL A 141 -9.98 -0.24 1.03
C VAL A 141 -9.62 -1.44 1.89
N LEU A 142 -8.41 -1.43 2.45
CA LEU A 142 -7.93 -2.48 3.33
C LEU A 142 -8.70 -2.50 4.65
N ASP A 143 -9.04 -1.34 5.19
CA ASP A 143 -9.83 -1.15 6.43
C ASP A 143 -11.22 -1.75 6.27
N GLU A 144 -11.90 -1.46 5.16
CA GLU A 144 -13.21 -2.02 4.84
C GLU A 144 -13.18 -3.53 4.62
N ALA A 145 -12.13 -4.02 3.95
CA ALA A 145 -11.93 -5.45 3.79
C ALA A 145 -11.77 -6.13 5.16
N TYR A 146 -10.95 -5.56 6.05
CA TYR A 146 -10.77 -6.04 7.41
C TYR A 146 -12.09 -6.09 8.17
N THR A 147 -12.83 -4.98 8.23
CA THR A 147 -14.12 -4.88 8.93
C THR A 147 -15.15 -5.85 8.35
N THR A 148 -15.17 -6.02 7.02
CA THR A 148 -16.11 -6.94 6.34
C THR A 148 -15.84 -8.39 6.73
N ILE A 149 -14.59 -8.82 6.78
CA ILE A 149 -14.24 -10.23 7.01
C ILE A 149 -14.23 -10.57 8.50
N PHE A 150 -13.69 -9.70 9.35
CA PHE A 150 -13.54 -9.98 10.77
C PHE A 150 -14.70 -9.47 11.64
N ARG A 151 -15.61 -8.67 11.07
CA ARG A 151 -16.79 -8.08 11.77
C ARG A 151 -16.39 -7.23 12.97
N LYS A 152 -15.24 -6.56 12.91
CA LYS A 152 -14.72 -5.66 13.94
C LYS A 152 -13.85 -4.59 13.31
N ASP A 153 -13.68 -3.48 14.00
CA ASP A 153 -12.80 -2.40 13.56
C ASP A 153 -11.33 -2.81 13.59
N PRO A 154 -10.50 -2.32 12.65
CA PRO A 154 -9.07 -2.56 12.66
C PRO A 154 -8.39 -2.02 13.93
N ASN A 155 -7.42 -2.77 14.44
CA ASN A 155 -6.53 -2.31 15.50
C ASN A 155 -5.36 -1.53 14.87
N TYR A 156 -5.42 -0.20 14.90
CA TYR A 156 -4.38 0.66 14.30
C TYR A 156 -3.18 0.94 15.20
N CYS A 157 -3.19 0.46 16.45
CA CYS A 157 -2.13 0.73 17.42
C CYS A 157 -1.83 2.23 17.61
N HIS A 158 -2.88 3.06 17.70
CA HIS A 158 -2.74 4.52 17.90
C HIS A 158 -2.21 4.89 19.31
N THR A 159 -2.16 3.93 20.22
CA THR A 159 -1.67 4.08 21.58
C THR A 159 -0.74 2.92 21.91
N SER A 160 -0.06 3.01 23.04
CA SER A 160 0.75 1.90 23.58
C SER A 160 -0.08 0.67 24.01
N ILE A 161 -1.41 0.78 24.08
CA ILE A 161 -2.29 -0.32 24.47
C ILE A 161 -2.48 -1.26 23.28
N ILE A 162 -2.14 -2.52 23.47
CA ILE A 162 -2.30 -3.57 22.45
C ILE A 162 -3.78 -3.96 22.40
N GLY A 163 -4.43 -3.68 21.28
CA GLY A 163 -5.80 -4.13 21.01
C GLY A 163 -5.88 -5.62 20.65
N GLN A 164 -7.10 -6.16 20.58
CA GLN A 164 -7.31 -7.55 20.16
C GLN A 164 -7.17 -7.74 18.65
N GLY A 165 -6.66 -8.90 18.22
CA GLY A 165 -6.43 -9.27 16.82
C GLY A 165 -5.10 -8.76 16.27
N PHE A 166 -4.76 -9.16 15.05
CA PHE A 166 -3.54 -8.64 14.42
C PHE A 166 -3.72 -7.17 14.03
N PRO A 167 -2.66 -6.35 14.17
CA PRO A 167 -2.73 -4.94 13.89
C PRO A 167 -2.78 -4.63 12.38
N LEU A 168 -3.50 -3.55 12.04
CA LEU A 168 -3.48 -2.89 10.74
C LEU A 168 -2.70 -1.58 10.87
N LEU A 169 -1.42 -1.61 10.50
CA LEU A 169 -0.46 -0.53 10.73
C LEU A 169 -0.35 0.39 9.51
N LYS A 170 -1.04 1.53 9.53
CA LYS A 170 -0.99 2.52 8.45
C LYS A 170 0.12 3.52 8.72
N LEU A 171 1.31 3.25 8.16
CA LEU A 171 2.53 4.01 8.47
C LEU A 171 2.43 5.49 8.08
N HIS A 172 1.64 5.81 7.08
CA HIS A 172 1.46 7.18 6.60
C HIS A 172 0.12 7.79 7.03
N GLY A 173 -0.63 7.12 7.92
CA GLY A 173 -1.95 7.54 8.34
C GLY A 173 -3.05 7.11 7.36
N SER A 174 -4.26 7.68 7.52
CA SER A 174 -5.41 7.30 6.72
C SER A 174 -6.42 8.43 6.57
N PHE A 175 -7.09 8.51 5.42
CA PHE A 175 -8.13 9.49 5.16
C PHE A 175 -9.38 9.30 6.04
N ASN A 176 -9.63 8.07 6.54
CA ASN A 176 -10.78 7.78 7.40
C ASN A 176 -10.55 8.11 8.88
N TRP A 177 -9.35 8.53 9.30
CA TRP A 177 -9.03 8.85 10.70
C TRP A 177 -9.55 10.19 11.18
N THR A 178 -10.27 10.94 10.36
CA THR A 178 -10.89 12.22 10.76
C THR A 178 -11.86 12.10 11.94
N LYS A 179 -12.38 10.89 12.22
CA LYS A 179 -13.25 10.59 13.36
C LYS A 179 -12.50 10.21 14.64
N ILE A 180 -11.21 9.94 14.55
CA ILE A 180 -10.41 9.60 15.71
C ILE A 180 -10.14 10.90 16.47
N LYS A 181 -10.59 10.95 17.73
CA LYS A 181 -10.28 12.04 18.66
C LYS A 181 -8.77 11.99 18.99
N THR A 182 -7.95 12.37 18.04
CA THR A 182 -6.53 12.60 18.27
C THR A 182 -6.34 13.93 18.97
N TYR A 183 -5.45 13.96 19.92
CA TYR A 183 -5.09 15.09 20.76
C TYR A 183 -4.98 16.39 19.97
N GLY A 184 -5.89 17.34 20.24
CA GLY A 184 -5.83 18.70 19.75
C GLY A 184 -6.90 19.06 18.72
N LYS A 185 -7.29 20.34 18.75
CA LYS A 185 -8.31 20.97 17.88
C LYS A 185 -7.87 21.13 16.41
N SER A 186 -6.92 20.35 15.92
CA SER A 186 -6.41 20.48 14.55
C SER A 186 -7.38 19.81 13.55
N ARG A 187 -7.89 20.60 12.61
CA ARG A 187 -8.61 20.15 11.41
C ARG A 187 -7.65 19.55 10.36
N THR A 188 -6.45 19.17 10.73
CA THR A 188 -5.49 18.56 9.82
C THR A 188 -5.86 17.11 9.60
N ILE A 189 -5.89 16.72 8.34
CA ILE A 189 -6.06 15.32 7.93
C ILE A 189 -4.92 14.54 8.59
N PRO A 190 -5.20 13.46 9.37
CA PRO A 190 -4.19 12.72 10.10
C PRO A 190 -3.42 11.79 9.14
N ILE A 191 -2.71 12.37 8.21
CA ILE A 191 -1.77 11.71 7.34
C ILE A 191 -0.39 12.31 7.52
N ILE A 192 0.63 11.48 7.48
CA ILE A 192 2.00 11.97 7.30
C ILE A 192 2.01 12.65 5.93
N PRO A 193 2.43 13.91 5.85
CA PRO A 193 2.40 14.64 4.61
C PRO A 193 3.07 13.85 3.50
N LEU A 194 2.41 13.78 2.36
CA LEU A 194 3.05 13.41 1.11
C LEU A 194 4.26 14.32 0.95
N GLY A 195 5.47 13.80 1.12
CA GLY A 195 6.66 14.62 1.07
C GLY A 195 7.93 13.92 1.59
N ILE A 196 9.08 14.56 1.37
CA ILE A 196 10.39 14.01 1.72
C ILE A 196 10.62 14.01 3.24
N ASN A 197 10.19 15.07 3.93
CA ASN A 197 10.37 15.23 5.37
C ASN A 197 9.15 14.63 6.12
N LYS A 198 9.20 13.35 6.39
CA LYS A 198 8.15 12.64 7.14
C LYS A 198 8.52 12.62 8.63
N ASN A 199 7.65 13.15 9.49
CA ASN A 199 7.86 13.12 10.94
C ASN A 199 7.11 11.94 11.56
N TYR A 200 7.83 10.87 11.86
CA TYR A 200 7.29 9.65 12.47
C TYR A 200 7.33 9.66 14.00
N LEU A 201 7.93 10.68 14.62
CA LEU A 201 8.18 10.71 16.06
C LEU A 201 7.00 11.23 16.87
N ILE A 202 5.99 11.81 16.20
CA ILE A 202 4.80 12.35 16.87
C ILE A 202 3.68 11.30 16.98
N PRO A 203 2.91 11.30 18.08
CA PRO A 203 1.71 10.46 18.18
C PRO A 203 0.67 10.77 17.09
N PRO A 204 -0.03 9.77 16.55
CA PRO A 204 0.05 8.34 16.89
C PRO A 204 1.16 7.59 16.13
N TYR A 205 1.89 8.22 15.23
CA TYR A 205 2.81 7.55 14.31
C TYR A 205 3.95 6.83 15.01
N ASN A 206 4.51 7.41 16.08
CA ASN A 206 5.57 6.78 16.87
C ASN A 206 5.16 5.39 17.40
N PHE A 207 3.90 5.22 17.83
CA PHE A 207 3.38 3.93 18.28
C PHE A 207 3.20 2.96 17.12
N ILE A 208 2.68 3.44 15.98
CA ILE A 208 2.45 2.62 14.78
C ILE A 208 3.77 2.13 14.20
N TRP A 209 4.76 3.02 14.06
CA TRP A 209 6.08 2.68 13.55
C TRP A 209 6.87 1.76 14.51
N GLY A 210 6.79 2.02 15.82
CA GLY A 210 7.38 1.13 16.83
C GLY A 210 6.76 -0.27 16.77
N ARG A 211 5.44 -0.37 16.65
CA ARG A 211 4.76 -1.67 16.49
C ARG A 211 5.12 -2.34 15.17
N ALA A 212 5.28 -1.59 14.09
CA ALA A 212 5.71 -2.15 12.80
C ALA A 212 7.11 -2.76 12.90
N LEU A 213 8.05 -2.08 13.57
CA LEU A 213 9.38 -2.64 13.82
C LEU A 213 9.30 -3.95 14.62
N GLU A 214 8.53 -3.96 15.71
CA GLU A 214 8.35 -5.16 16.55
C GLU A 214 7.79 -6.34 15.76
N GLU A 215 6.76 -6.13 14.92
CA GLU A 215 6.17 -7.20 14.11
C GLU A 215 7.11 -7.69 13.01
N LEU A 216 7.80 -6.78 12.33
CA LEU A 216 8.79 -7.12 11.30
C LEU A 216 9.98 -7.88 11.89
N SER A 217 10.47 -7.50 13.08
CA SER A 217 11.58 -8.19 13.75
C SER A 217 11.24 -9.62 14.19
N ARG A 218 9.94 -9.97 14.25
CA ARG A 218 9.47 -11.29 14.70
C ARG A 218 8.91 -12.15 13.57
N CYS A 219 8.70 -11.61 12.37
CA CYS A 219 8.10 -12.38 11.28
C CYS A 219 9.11 -13.30 10.62
N ASP A 220 8.62 -14.44 10.11
CA ASP A 220 9.41 -15.38 9.31
C ASP A 220 9.40 -14.98 7.83
N THR A 221 8.29 -14.35 7.40
CA THR A 221 8.15 -13.89 6.02
C THR A 221 7.47 -12.52 5.98
N LEU A 222 8.11 -11.59 5.27
CA LEU A 222 7.51 -10.33 4.86
C LEU A 222 6.99 -10.45 3.42
N ARG A 223 5.67 -10.29 3.22
CA ARG A 223 5.04 -10.26 1.89
C ARG A 223 4.76 -8.83 1.49
N ILE A 224 5.43 -8.39 0.43
CA ILE A 224 5.32 -7.02 -0.10
C ILE A 224 4.42 -7.06 -1.33
N VAL A 225 3.25 -6.41 -1.25
CA VAL A 225 2.22 -6.45 -2.28
C VAL A 225 2.04 -5.07 -2.91
N GLY A 226 2.30 -4.95 -4.20
CA GLY A 226 2.08 -3.72 -4.96
C GLY A 226 2.81 -2.50 -4.38
N CYS A 227 3.99 -2.72 -3.79
CA CYS A 227 4.85 -1.67 -3.26
C CYS A 227 6.19 -1.67 -4.00
N SER A 228 6.57 -0.50 -4.53
CA SER A 228 7.84 -0.32 -5.22
C SER A 228 9.03 -0.16 -4.27
N LEU A 229 8.81 -0.06 -2.95
CA LEU A 229 9.87 0.22 -1.97
C LEU A 229 10.79 1.35 -2.45
N ASN A 230 10.22 2.53 -2.66
CA ASN A 230 10.98 3.67 -3.16
C ASN A 230 12.08 4.04 -2.15
N GLN A 231 13.34 4.08 -2.58
CA GLN A 231 14.50 4.46 -1.76
C GLN A 231 14.38 5.88 -1.17
N ASN A 232 13.55 6.74 -1.77
CA ASN A 232 13.28 8.08 -1.23
C ASN A 232 12.40 8.03 0.05
N ASP A 233 11.76 6.90 0.37
CA ASP A 233 11.10 6.69 1.66
C ASP A 233 12.12 6.18 2.70
N ILE A 234 13.04 7.07 3.07
CA ILE A 234 14.16 6.75 3.98
C ILE A 234 13.66 6.11 5.28
N GLY A 235 12.52 6.57 5.81
CA GLY A 235 11.93 5.98 7.01
C GLY A 235 11.55 4.51 6.83
N LEU A 236 10.95 4.16 5.70
CA LEU A 236 10.62 2.76 5.39
C LEU A 236 11.87 1.90 5.19
N VAL A 237 12.87 2.44 4.48
CA VAL A 237 14.16 1.75 4.30
C VAL A 237 14.83 1.48 5.65
N ASP A 238 14.91 2.48 6.52
CA ASP A 238 15.47 2.36 7.88
C ASP A 238 14.69 1.35 8.73
N LEU A 239 13.35 1.37 8.67
CA LEU A 239 12.50 0.41 9.36
C LEU A 239 12.79 -1.03 8.95
N LEU A 240 12.86 -1.29 7.63
CA LEU A 240 13.13 -2.61 7.09
C LEU A 240 14.55 -3.08 7.43
N PHE A 241 15.52 -2.19 7.34
CA PHE A 241 16.92 -2.49 7.68
C PHE A 241 17.08 -2.81 9.17
N LYS A 242 16.49 -2.04 10.07
CA LYS A 242 16.49 -2.32 11.51
C LYS A 242 15.84 -3.66 11.83
N ALA A 243 14.67 -3.93 11.27
CA ALA A 243 14.00 -5.21 11.47
C ALA A 243 14.85 -6.39 10.99
N HIS A 244 15.57 -6.22 9.86
CA HIS A 244 16.50 -7.23 9.35
C HIS A 244 17.67 -7.49 10.32
N LEU A 245 18.27 -6.44 10.86
CA LEU A 245 19.37 -6.57 11.82
C LEU A 245 18.93 -7.25 13.11
N GLU A 246 17.75 -6.91 13.65
CA GLU A 246 17.21 -7.51 14.87
C GLU A 246 16.87 -9.00 14.70
N ARG A 247 16.51 -9.43 13.50
CA ARG A 247 16.14 -10.82 13.16
C ARG A 247 17.36 -11.71 12.86
N ASN A 248 18.60 -11.24 12.94
CA ASN A 248 19.79 -11.99 12.56
C ASN A 248 19.71 -12.59 11.15
N ALA A 249 19.21 -11.84 10.19
CA ALA A 249 19.16 -12.16 8.76
C ALA A 249 18.28 -13.38 8.36
N HIS A 250 17.29 -13.76 9.15
CA HIS A 250 16.44 -14.93 8.83
C HIS A 250 15.09 -14.61 8.17
N MET A 251 14.76 -13.33 7.95
CA MET A 251 13.50 -12.94 7.33
C MET A 251 13.53 -13.22 5.82
N GLU A 252 12.55 -13.99 5.35
CA GLU A 252 12.30 -14.17 3.91
C GLU A 252 11.43 -13.04 3.38
N ILE A 253 11.80 -12.43 2.26
CA ILE A 253 11.02 -11.40 1.59
C ILE A 253 10.39 -11.97 0.34
N GLN A 254 9.07 -11.87 0.22
CA GLN A 254 8.30 -12.26 -0.96
C GLN A 254 7.73 -10.99 -1.62
N ILE A 255 8.09 -10.74 -2.89
CA ILE A 255 7.66 -9.56 -3.63
C ILE A 255 6.56 -9.95 -4.61
N ILE A 256 5.35 -9.44 -4.35
CA ILE A 256 4.14 -9.65 -5.15
C ILE A 256 3.90 -8.36 -5.93
N ASN A 257 4.61 -8.22 -7.04
CA ASN A 257 4.58 -7.06 -7.92
C ASN A 257 4.87 -7.50 -9.36
N SER A 258 4.89 -6.56 -10.33
CA SER A 258 5.38 -6.87 -11.67
C SER A 258 6.81 -7.43 -11.60
N GLN A 259 7.19 -8.21 -12.60
CA GLN A 259 8.53 -8.80 -12.62
C GLN A 259 9.63 -7.73 -12.60
N GLU A 260 9.47 -6.67 -13.40
CA GLU A 260 10.41 -5.56 -13.46
C GLU A 260 10.63 -4.92 -12.07
N GLU A 261 9.54 -4.60 -11.35
CA GLU A 261 9.62 -4.05 -10.00
C GLU A 261 10.19 -5.06 -9.00
N GLY A 262 9.87 -6.33 -9.12
CA GLY A 262 10.42 -7.40 -8.29
C GLY A 262 11.94 -7.51 -8.41
N GLU A 263 12.46 -7.53 -9.63
CA GLU A 263 13.90 -7.58 -9.91
C GLU A 263 14.60 -6.28 -9.48
N ARG A 264 13.95 -5.14 -9.66
CA ARG A 264 14.49 -3.87 -9.15
C ARG A 264 14.65 -3.88 -7.63
N VAL A 265 13.61 -4.29 -6.90
CA VAL A 265 13.68 -4.38 -5.43
C VAL A 265 14.75 -5.39 -5.00
N LYS A 266 14.87 -6.53 -5.67
CA LYS A 266 15.90 -7.53 -5.39
C LYS A 266 17.32 -6.97 -5.52
N ARG A 267 17.57 -6.14 -6.54
CA ARG A 267 18.84 -5.45 -6.75
C ARG A 267 19.07 -4.34 -5.71
N ASP A 268 18.06 -3.50 -5.47
CA ASP A 268 18.19 -2.30 -4.66
C ASP A 268 18.22 -2.60 -3.14
N TYR A 269 17.69 -3.76 -2.73
CA TYR A 269 17.62 -4.22 -1.35
C TYR A 269 18.44 -5.49 -1.10
N GLY A 270 19.59 -5.62 -1.77
CA GLY A 270 20.47 -6.78 -1.71
C GLY A 270 21.04 -7.13 -0.32
N PHE A 271 20.80 -6.30 0.70
CA PHE A 271 21.15 -6.64 2.08
C PHE A 271 20.20 -7.70 2.69
N PHE A 272 19.04 -7.96 2.11
CA PHE A 272 18.23 -9.10 2.51
C PHE A 272 18.77 -10.38 1.86
N PRO A 273 19.02 -11.44 2.64
CA PRO A 273 19.67 -12.65 2.12
C PRO A 273 18.74 -13.50 1.24
N LYS A 274 17.42 -13.34 1.41
CA LYS A 274 16.44 -14.15 0.67
C LYS A 274 15.28 -13.29 0.19
N ILE A 275 15.36 -12.85 -1.06
CA ILE A 275 14.28 -12.17 -1.76
C ILE A 275 13.75 -13.10 -2.84
N ILE A 276 12.44 -13.34 -2.83
CA ILE A 276 11.71 -14.19 -3.76
C ILE A 276 10.70 -13.30 -4.49
N THR A 277 10.75 -13.28 -5.80
CA THR A 277 9.79 -12.56 -6.65
C THR A 277 8.56 -13.42 -6.93
N LEU A 278 7.52 -12.81 -7.49
CA LEU A 278 6.32 -13.55 -7.88
C LEU A 278 6.63 -14.69 -8.87
N LYS A 279 7.55 -14.46 -9.80
CA LYS A 279 8.02 -15.49 -10.75
C LYS A 279 8.63 -16.69 -10.03
N ASP A 280 9.43 -16.44 -8.98
CA ASP A 280 10.03 -17.50 -8.18
C ASP A 280 8.99 -18.30 -7.39
N ILE A 281 7.87 -17.64 -6.97
CA ILE A 281 6.78 -18.28 -6.19
C ILE A 281 5.95 -19.21 -7.09
N GLU A 282 5.65 -18.78 -8.31
CA GLU A 282 4.71 -19.45 -9.20
C GLU A 282 5.35 -20.34 -10.27
N GLY A 283 6.68 -20.25 -10.41
CA GLY A 283 7.39 -20.99 -11.45
C GLY A 283 6.91 -20.60 -12.86
N SER A 284 6.76 -21.56 -13.74
CA SER A 284 6.42 -21.37 -15.17
C SER A 284 4.95 -20.99 -15.44
N LEU A 285 4.16 -20.64 -14.43
CA LEU A 285 2.73 -20.29 -14.60
C LEU A 285 2.47 -18.85 -15.03
N ILE A 286 3.50 -17.99 -15.03
CA ILE A 286 3.40 -16.66 -15.63
C ILE A 286 3.76 -16.84 -17.12
N PRO A 287 2.83 -16.62 -18.06
CA PRO A 287 3.18 -16.59 -19.47
C PRO A 287 4.29 -15.56 -19.67
N ASP A 288 5.38 -15.93 -20.32
CA ASP A 288 6.33 -14.96 -20.85
C ASP A 288 5.53 -13.91 -21.63
N ASN A 289 5.86 -12.62 -21.42
CA ASN A 289 5.20 -11.48 -22.03
C ASN A 289 5.00 -11.72 -23.54
N THR A 290 3.86 -12.28 -23.90
CA THR A 290 3.39 -12.25 -25.29
C THR A 290 2.72 -10.90 -25.48
N GLU A 291 3.27 -10.08 -26.34
CA GLU A 291 2.66 -8.86 -26.85
C GLU A 291 1.19 -9.17 -27.20
N GLY A 292 0.24 -8.52 -26.52
CA GLY A 292 -1.18 -8.78 -26.69
C GLY A 292 -1.88 -9.52 -25.55
N SER A 293 -1.20 -9.76 -24.42
CA SER A 293 -1.77 -10.48 -23.29
C SER A 293 -2.94 -9.74 -22.65
N ASP A 294 -3.98 -10.54 -22.37
CA ASP A 294 -5.16 -10.17 -21.59
C ASP A 294 -4.77 -9.34 -20.35
N PRO A 295 -5.43 -8.19 -20.12
CA PRO A 295 -5.21 -7.34 -18.95
C PRO A 295 -5.35 -8.06 -17.61
N GLU A 296 -6.06 -9.18 -17.55
CA GLU A 296 -6.11 -10.05 -16.37
C GLU A 296 -4.74 -10.63 -16.00
N VAL A 297 -3.84 -10.81 -16.97
CA VAL A 297 -2.49 -11.36 -16.78
C VAL A 297 -1.56 -10.36 -16.09
N ASN A 298 -1.84 -9.07 -16.17
CA ASN A 298 -0.99 -8.00 -15.60
C ASN A 298 -1.36 -7.56 -14.17
N ASN A 299 -2.12 -8.37 -13.43
CA ASN A 299 -2.44 -8.08 -12.03
C ASN A 299 -1.70 -9.05 -11.08
N PRO A 300 -0.46 -8.71 -10.66
CA PRO A 300 0.37 -9.59 -9.82
C PRO A 300 -0.31 -10.00 -8.51
N PHE A 301 -1.10 -9.12 -7.90
CA PHE A 301 -1.80 -9.43 -6.67
C PHE A 301 -2.89 -10.50 -6.89
N LYS A 302 -3.68 -10.37 -7.96
CA LYS A 302 -4.70 -11.36 -8.34
C LYS A 302 -4.08 -12.70 -8.68
N ILE A 303 -2.99 -12.71 -9.46
CA ILE A 303 -2.24 -13.91 -9.84
C ILE A 303 -1.78 -14.65 -8.59
N TRP A 304 -1.11 -13.94 -7.67
CA TRP A 304 -0.62 -14.53 -6.43
C TRP A 304 -1.76 -15.10 -5.57
N LEU A 305 -2.88 -14.38 -5.41
CA LEU A 305 -4.05 -14.86 -4.68
C LEU A 305 -4.58 -16.18 -5.27
N ARG A 306 -4.69 -16.26 -6.59
CA ARG A 306 -5.15 -17.46 -7.31
C ARG A 306 -4.20 -18.64 -7.13
N ALA A 307 -2.89 -18.42 -7.29
CA ALA A 307 -1.90 -19.46 -7.10
C ALA A 307 -1.90 -20.00 -5.67
N LYS A 308 -1.93 -19.11 -4.67
CA LYS A 308 -2.03 -19.51 -3.28
C LYS A 308 -3.32 -20.28 -2.98
N ALA A 309 -4.44 -19.87 -3.56
CA ALA A 309 -5.71 -20.57 -3.42
C ALA A 309 -5.66 -21.98 -4.06
N ARG A 310 -5.07 -22.15 -5.25
CA ARG A 310 -4.86 -23.45 -5.91
C ARG A 310 -4.01 -24.36 -5.05
N GLN A 311 -2.86 -23.90 -4.56
CA GLN A 311 -1.99 -24.67 -3.68
C GLN A 311 -2.73 -25.18 -2.43
N MET A 312 -3.67 -24.39 -1.91
CA MET A 312 -4.50 -24.80 -0.77
C MET A 312 -5.56 -25.84 -1.14
N LEU A 313 -6.14 -25.75 -2.35
CA LEU A 313 -7.10 -26.74 -2.84
C LEU A 313 -6.45 -28.10 -3.06
N GLU A 314 -5.26 -28.13 -3.65
CA GLU A 314 -4.49 -29.36 -3.86
C GLU A 314 -4.18 -30.07 -2.54
N LYS A 315 -3.89 -29.30 -1.48
CA LYS A 315 -3.65 -29.84 -0.14
C LYS A 315 -4.92 -30.30 0.61
N ARG A 316 -6.11 -29.79 0.22
CA ARG A 316 -7.37 -29.98 0.98
C ARG A 316 -8.59 -30.14 0.08
N ILE A 317 -8.76 -31.33 -0.48
CA ILE A 317 -9.86 -31.70 -1.38
C ILE A 317 -11.28 -31.40 -0.84
N ASN A 318 -11.47 -31.15 0.45
CA ASN A 318 -12.80 -31.12 1.11
C ASN A 318 -13.33 -29.74 1.58
N ARG A 319 -12.74 -28.58 1.21
CA ARG A 319 -13.25 -27.25 1.63
C ARG A 319 -13.51 -26.30 0.45
N THR A 320 -14.29 -26.76 -0.50
CA THR A 320 -14.46 -26.19 -1.84
C THR A 320 -15.25 -24.89 -1.97
N LYS A 321 -16.11 -24.51 -1.01
CA LYS A 321 -17.08 -23.42 -1.22
C LYS A 321 -16.49 -22.01 -1.24
N TYR A 322 -15.48 -21.73 -0.40
CA TYR A 322 -14.85 -20.39 -0.31
C TYR A 322 -13.77 -20.18 -1.38
N LEU A 323 -13.01 -21.22 -1.71
CA LEU A 323 -11.94 -21.14 -2.69
C LEU A 323 -12.44 -20.95 -4.13
N LYS A 324 -13.65 -21.43 -4.45
CA LYS A 324 -14.29 -21.18 -5.76
C LYS A 324 -14.59 -19.71 -6.05
N ARG A 325 -14.62 -18.83 -5.03
CA ARG A 325 -14.79 -17.39 -5.22
C ARG A 325 -13.49 -16.67 -5.55
N ILE A 326 -12.34 -17.23 -5.16
CA ILE A 326 -11.01 -16.67 -5.42
C ILE A 326 -10.48 -17.13 -6.77
N LEU A 327 -10.82 -18.32 -7.20
CA LEU A 327 -10.50 -18.88 -8.52
C LEU A 327 -11.42 -18.38 -9.61
#